data_b7618e5f2d026cffafd0a8444a84f70c
#
_entry.id   b7618e5f2d026cffafd0a8444a84f70c
#
_cell.length_a   1.000
_cell.length_b   1.000
_cell.length_c   1.000
_cell.angle_alpha   90.00
_cell.angle_beta   90.00
_cell.angle_gamma   90.00
#
_symmetry.space_group_name_H-M   'P 1'
#
loop_
_entity.id
_entity.type
_entity.pdbx_description
1 polymer ?
#
loop_
_entity_poly.entity_id
_entity_poly.type
_entity_poly.pdbx_seq_one_letter_code
_entity_poly.pdbx_strand_id
1 'polypeptide(L)'
;MQAGRLSRRGFIGLAGLAALGAVAAGVGVLSRQREETGLITLYTFGDSILDCADYNERGVHPGQLLVRNDDGLFPDFRGQDLSSRGLARLEHRAVDGATVTGLPAQARDLRVEGRSIAIITVGGNDLLQDLVDDEGPGVATFAQALDSFVRSLPMRPVFLGNVYDPSFGDDTNNFLGVDPKLARKNHGRVNAAIAEIAIRYGAMVDLHQHFLKGDPSWFTYTIEPSLIGASEVRRAFLPSVL
;
A
#
# COMPACT_ATOMS: atom_id res chain seq x y z
N MET A 1 -39.08 -44.45 -63.13
CA MET A 1 -39.53 -44.32 -61.74
C MET A 1 -38.62 -45.16 -60.86
N GLN A 2 -37.59 -44.61 -60.24
CA GLN A 2 -36.82 -45.30 -59.22
C GLN A 2 -36.42 -44.27 -58.14
N ALA A 3 -36.87 -44.51 -56.96
CA ALA A 3 -36.62 -43.70 -55.79
C ALA A 3 -35.24 -44.09 -55.21
N GLY A 4 -34.34 -43.13 -55.15
CA GLY A 4 -33.01 -43.29 -54.51
C GLY A 4 -33.09 -43.19 -53.00
N ARG A 5 -32.65 -44.23 -52.32
CA ARG A 5 -32.50 -44.30 -50.85
C ARG A 5 -31.29 -43.49 -50.42
N LEU A 6 -31.49 -42.44 -49.63
CA LEU A 6 -30.44 -41.71 -48.93
C LEU A 6 -29.94 -42.53 -47.73
N SER A 7 -28.62 -42.77 -47.71
CA SER A 7 -27.89 -43.55 -46.72
C SER A 7 -27.75 -42.78 -45.38
N ARG A 8 -28.12 -43.45 -44.27
CA ARG A 8 -28.08 -42.95 -42.88
C ARG A 8 -26.68 -42.93 -42.24
N ARG A 9 -25.59 -42.91 -43.01
CA ARG A 9 -24.22 -43.04 -42.45
C ARG A 9 -23.41 -41.75 -42.39
N GLY A 10 -23.97 -40.56 -42.67
CA GLY A 10 -23.24 -39.29 -42.71
C GLY A 10 -23.40 -38.39 -41.51
N PHE A 11 -24.15 -38.72 -40.47
CA PHE A 11 -24.54 -37.76 -39.43
C PHE A 11 -23.88 -37.94 -38.05
N ILE A 12 -22.98 -38.94 -37.87
CA ILE A 12 -22.36 -39.20 -36.55
C ILE A 12 -20.98 -38.57 -36.40
N GLY A 13 -20.37 -38.02 -37.46
CA GLY A 13 -19.01 -37.50 -37.43
C GLY A 13 -18.84 -36.03 -36.99
N LEU A 14 -19.89 -35.20 -37.07
CA LEU A 14 -19.75 -33.76 -36.77
C LEU A 14 -20.10 -33.36 -35.33
N ALA A 15 -20.86 -34.15 -34.58
CA ALA A 15 -21.25 -33.79 -33.19
C ALA A 15 -20.13 -34.04 -32.16
N GLY A 16 -19.18 -34.93 -32.47
CA GLY A 16 -18.08 -35.26 -31.54
C GLY A 16 -16.97 -34.23 -31.45
N LEU A 17 -16.70 -33.51 -32.54
CA LEU A 17 -15.63 -32.48 -32.56
C LEU A 17 -16.03 -31.16 -31.92
N ALA A 18 -17.32 -30.80 -31.95
CA ALA A 18 -17.79 -29.58 -31.29
C ALA A 18 -17.83 -29.71 -29.76
N ALA A 19 -18.10 -30.92 -29.23
CA ALA A 19 -18.15 -31.15 -27.78
C ALA A 19 -16.73 -31.15 -27.13
N LEU A 20 -15.71 -31.63 -27.83
CA LEU A 20 -14.33 -31.62 -27.35
C LEU A 20 -13.73 -30.20 -27.38
N GLY A 21 -14.10 -29.36 -28.36
CA GLY A 21 -13.65 -27.96 -28.43
C GLY A 21 -14.27 -27.10 -27.29
N ALA A 22 -15.52 -27.34 -26.95
CA ALA A 22 -16.19 -26.57 -25.87
C ALA A 22 -15.67 -26.96 -24.48
N VAL A 23 -15.31 -28.22 -24.24
CA VAL A 23 -14.73 -28.67 -22.97
C VAL A 23 -13.30 -28.14 -22.81
N ALA A 24 -12.48 -28.13 -23.87
CA ALA A 24 -11.14 -27.59 -23.81
C ALA A 24 -11.12 -26.06 -23.63
N ALA A 25 -12.04 -25.33 -24.26
CA ALA A 25 -12.20 -23.89 -24.06
C ALA A 25 -12.74 -23.56 -22.65
N GLY A 26 -13.68 -24.36 -22.14
CA GLY A 26 -14.24 -24.18 -20.78
C GLY A 26 -13.20 -24.46 -19.69
N VAL A 27 -12.35 -25.48 -19.84
CA VAL A 27 -11.26 -25.77 -18.89
C VAL A 27 -10.19 -24.70 -18.95
N GLY A 28 -9.85 -24.19 -20.14
CA GLY A 28 -8.89 -23.11 -20.31
C GLY A 28 -9.36 -21.77 -19.74
N VAL A 29 -10.65 -21.45 -19.81
CA VAL A 29 -11.23 -20.26 -19.20
C VAL A 29 -11.32 -20.41 -17.69
N LEU A 30 -11.73 -21.58 -17.19
CA LEU A 30 -11.79 -21.86 -15.75
C LEU A 30 -10.39 -21.93 -15.11
N SER A 31 -9.37 -22.44 -15.81
CA SER A 31 -7.98 -22.41 -15.31
C SER A 31 -7.41 -20.98 -15.31
N ARG A 32 -7.68 -20.16 -16.35
CA ARG A 32 -7.28 -18.74 -16.35
C ARG A 32 -7.99 -17.95 -15.25
N GLN A 33 -9.31 -18.14 -15.05
CA GLN A 33 -10.01 -17.50 -13.93
C GLN A 33 -9.49 -17.96 -12.56
N ARG A 34 -8.99 -19.20 -12.45
CA ARG A 34 -8.40 -19.72 -11.21
C ARG A 34 -6.99 -19.16 -10.97
N GLU A 35 -6.22 -18.86 -12.01
CA GLU A 35 -4.92 -18.20 -11.90
C GLU A 35 -5.03 -16.71 -11.56
N GLU A 36 -6.09 -16.02 -12.00
CA GLU A 36 -6.33 -14.61 -11.65
C GLU A 36 -6.84 -14.39 -10.21
N THR A 37 -7.31 -15.42 -9.51
CA THR A 37 -7.89 -15.30 -8.15
C THR A 37 -6.92 -15.62 -7.01
N GLY A 38 -5.64 -15.88 -7.27
CA GLY A 38 -4.76 -16.51 -6.27
C GLY A 38 -3.82 -15.59 -5.51
N LEU A 39 -3.08 -14.72 -6.18
CA LEU A 39 -1.99 -13.96 -5.57
C LEU A 39 -2.34 -12.48 -5.43
N ILE A 40 -2.22 -11.95 -4.20
CA ILE A 40 -2.28 -10.52 -3.93
C ILE A 40 -0.85 -10.03 -3.66
N THR A 41 -0.40 -9.01 -4.39
CA THR A 41 0.87 -8.35 -4.11
C THR A 41 0.64 -7.01 -3.42
N LEU A 42 1.20 -6.85 -2.23
CA LEU A 42 1.26 -5.58 -1.51
C LEU A 42 2.56 -4.87 -1.87
N TYR A 43 2.46 -3.68 -2.45
CA TYR A 43 3.58 -2.78 -2.68
C TYR A 43 3.65 -1.74 -1.57
N THR A 44 4.84 -1.48 -1.05
CA THR A 44 5.08 -0.40 -0.09
C THR A 44 6.03 0.61 -0.72
N PHE A 45 5.68 1.89 -0.66
CA PHE A 45 6.53 3.01 -1.10
C PHE A 45 6.60 4.06 0.00
N GLY A 46 7.64 4.84 0.00
CA GLY A 46 7.76 5.99 0.90
C GLY A 46 9.01 5.94 1.74
N ASP A 47 8.85 6.28 3.01
CA ASP A 47 9.92 6.60 3.96
C ASP A 47 10.05 5.57 5.11
N SER A 48 10.76 5.96 6.18
CA SER A 48 11.01 5.15 7.37
C SER A 48 9.72 4.71 8.10
N ILE A 49 8.59 5.36 7.91
CA ILE A 49 7.33 4.90 8.50
C ILE A 49 6.99 3.48 8.02
N LEU A 50 7.30 3.16 6.77
CA LEU A 50 7.13 1.81 6.21
C LEU A 50 8.45 1.02 6.17
N ASP A 51 9.61 1.67 6.20
CA ASP A 51 10.95 1.04 6.18
C ASP A 51 11.65 1.20 7.53
N CYS A 52 11.00 0.75 8.61
CA CYS A 52 11.47 0.89 9.99
C CYS A 52 12.10 -0.38 10.58
N ALA A 53 12.47 -1.34 9.74
CA ALA A 53 13.03 -2.61 10.23
C ALA A 53 14.32 -2.43 11.05
N ASP A 54 15.18 -1.49 10.64
CA ASP A 54 16.44 -1.21 11.32
C ASP A 54 16.28 -0.44 12.65
N TYR A 55 15.07 0.04 12.95
CA TYR A 55 14.74 0.78 14.16
C TYR A 55 14.20 -0.10 15.29
N ASN A 56 14.14 -1.42 15.10
CA ASN A 56 13.74 -2.34 16.15
C ASN A 56 14.53 -3.65 16.11
N GLU A 57 14.68 -4.28 17.26
CA GLU A 57 15.51 -5.49 17.47
C GLU A 57 14.98 -6.74 16.74
N ARG A 58 13.79 -6.68 16.18
CA ARG A 58 13.14 -7.79 15.46
C ARG A 58 13.26 -7.68 13.96
N GLY A 59 13.76 -6.55 13.44
CA GLY A 59 13.83 -6.33 12.00
C GLY A 59 12.46 -6.33 11.31
N VAL A 60 11.42 -5.83 12.00
CA VAL A 60 10.03 -5.88 11.55
C VAL A 60 9.57 -4.54 11.03
N HIS A 61 8.85 -4.53 9.92
CA HIS A 61 8.21 -3.33 9.38
C HIS A 61 6.73 -3.59 9.00
N PRO A 62 5.89 -2.53 8.87
CA PRO A 62 4.43 -2.68 8.69
C PRO A 62 4.02 -3.53 7.49
N GLY A 63 4.74 -3.41 6.36
CA GLY A 63 4.44 -4.18 5.15
C GLY A 63 4.54 -5.69 5.35
N GLN A 64 5.54 -6.16 6.11
CA GLN A 64 5.67 -7.58 6.46
C GLN A 64 4.46 -8.05 7.26
N LEU A 65 4.07 -7.27 8.29
CA LEU A 65 2.97 -7.62 9.19
C LEU A 65 1.61 -7.59 8.49
N LEU A 66 1.41 -6.73 7.48
CA LEU A 66 0.20 -6.71 6.66
C LEU A 66 0.11 -7.92 5.74
N VAL A 67 1.23 -8.40 5.24
CA VAL A 67 1.25 -9.60 4.40
C VAL A 67 1.14 -10.86 5.24
N ARG A 68 1.92 -10.95 6.33
CA ARG A 68 1.90 -12.08 7.26
C ARG A 68 2.19 -11.61 8.68
N ASN A 69 1.24 -11.82 9.57
CA ASN A 69 1.44 -11.53 10.97
C ASN A 69 2.48 -12.48 11.61
N ASP A 70 3.25 -11.96 12.55
CA ASP A 70 4.01 -12.78 13.50
C ASP A 70 3.12 -13.05 14.71
N ASP A 71 2.52 -14.24 14.77
CA ASP A 71 1.57 -14.62 15.82
C ASP A 71 2.24 -14.77 17.19
N GLY A 72 3.56 -14.90 17.24
CA GLY A 72 4.33 -14.93 18.47
C GLY A 72 4.55 -13.55 19.07
N LEU A 73 4.84 -12.55 18.20
CA LEU A 73 5.01 -11.15 18.60
C LEU A 73 3.67 -10.43 18.78
N PHE A 74 2.69 -10.72 17.91
CA PHE A 74 1.42 -10.01 17.85
C PHE A 74 0.22 -10.97 17.83
N PRO A 75 -0.05 -11.69 18.93
CA PRO A 75 -1.11 -12.71 18.97
C PRO A 75 -2.51 -12.13 18.72
N ASP A 76 -2.75 -10.86 19.05
CA ASP A 76 -4.03 -10.17 18.84
C ASP A 76 -4.37 -9.97 17.35
N PHE A 77 -3.40 -10.09 16.47
CA PHE A 77 -3.57 -9.97 15.01
C PHE A 77 -3.59 -11.31 14.28
N ARG A 78 -3.67 -12.42 15.01
CA ARG A 78 -3.75 -13.75 14.39
C ARG A 78 -4.89 -13.83 13.40
N GLY A 79 -4.58 -14.23 12.15
CA GLY A 79 -5.55 -14.31 11.07
C GLY A 79 -5.99 -12.96 10.50
N GLN A 80 -5.33 -11.86 10.89
CA GLN A 80 -5.59 -10.51 10.39
C GLN A 80 -4.44 -10.04 9.49
N ASP A 81 -4.20 -10.78 8.42
CA ASP A 81 -3.20 -10.48 7.40
C ASP A 81 -3.66 -10.98 6.02
N LEU A 82 -2.97 -10.56 4.96
CA LEU A 82 -3.32 -10.98 3.60
C LEU A 82 -3.13 -12.47 3.38
N SER A 83 -2.11 -13.09 4.01
CA SER A 83 -1.84 -14.52 3.87
C SER A 83 -2.93 -15.41 4.48
N SER A 84 -3.67 -14.90 5.44
CA SER A 84 -4.84 -15.59 6.02
C SER A 84 -6.03 -15.66 5.06
N ARG A 85 -6.04 -14.83 4.01
CA ARG A 85 -7.11 -14.75 3.00
C ARG A 85 -6.73 -15.38 1.66
N GLY A 86 -5.48 -15.75 1.46
CA GLY A 86 -4.99 -16.36 0.23
C GLY A 86 -3.50 -16.23 0.05
N LEU A 87 -3.02 -16.49 -1.17
CA LEU A 87 -1.61 -16.26 -1.48
C LEU A 87 -1.32 -14.76 -1.47
N ALA A 88 -0.31 -14.35 -0.71
CA ALA A 88 0.08 -12.96 -0.61
C ALA A 88 1.60 -12.80 -0.71
N ARG A 89 2.04 -11.70 -1.32
CA ARG A 89 3.45 -11.34 -1.49
C ARG A 89 3.66 -9.88 -1.15
N LEU A 90 4.82 -9.56 -0.57
CA LEU A 90 5.30 -8.21 -0.36
C LEU A 90 6.30 -7.82 -1.44
N GLU A 91 6.11 -6.65 -2.01
CA GLU A 91 7.11 -5.91 -2.79
C GLU A 91 7.46 -4.65 -2.01
N HIS A 92 8.44 -4.77 -1.14
CA HIS A 92 8.90 -3.66 -0.30
C HIS A 92 9.81 -2.74 -1.11
N ARG A 93 9.40 -1.48 -1.26
CA ARG A 93 10.08 -0.45 -2.05
C ARG A 93 10.30 0.85 -1.27
N ALA A 94 9.70 0.99 -0.08
CA ALA A 94 9.98 2.13 0.79
C ALA A 94 11.47 2.18 1.15
N VAL A 95 11.98 3.38 1.33
CA VAL A 95 13.39 3.63 1.66
C VAL A 95 13.45 4.65 2.77
N ASP A 96 14.11 4.29 3.85
CA ASP A 96 14.36 5.20 4.97
C ASP A 96 14.94 6.55 4.50
N GLY A 97 14.49 7.64 5.12
CA GLY A 97 14.92 9.00 4.77
C GLY A 97 14.34 9.57 3.46
N ALA A 98 13.50 8.80 2.75
CA ALA A 98 12.98 9.26 1.47
C ALA A 98 12.04 10.46 1.61
N THR A 99 12.15 11.39 0.66
CA THR A 99 11.21 12.49 0.41
C THR A 99 10.34 12.17 -0.81
N VAL A 100 9.35 13.01 -1.08
CA VAL A 100 8.48 12.87 -2.25
C VAL A 100 9.26 12.78 -3.57
N THR A 101 10.40 13.46 -3.67
CA THR A 101 11.25 13.43 -4.85
C THR A 101 11.99 12.10 -5.05
N GLY A 102 12.13 11.29 -4.00
CA GLY A 102 12.72 9.96 -4.05
C GLY A 102 11.76 8.86 -4.56
N LEU A 103 10.45 9.09 -4.48
CA LEU A 103 9.45 8.08 -4.83
C LEU A 103 9.57 7.52 -6.26
N PRO A 104 9.85 8.30 -7.32
CA PRO A 104 10.00 7.75 -8.67
C PRO A 104 11.13 6.71 -8.78
N ALA A 105 12.19 6.81 -7.96
CA ALA A 105 13.26 5.84 -7.95
C ALA A 105 12.81 4.50 -7.38
N GLN A 106 11.93 4.51 -6.37
CA GLN A 106 11.35 3.30 -5.76
C GLN A 106 10.45 2.53 -6.73
N ALA A 107 9.86 3.21 -7.71
CA ALA A 107 8.99 2.60 -8.70
C ALA A 107 9.71 2.16 -9.99
N ARG A 108 11.05 2.20 -10.03
CA ARG A 108 11.80 1.70 -11.19
C ARG A 108 11.61 0.20 -11.34
N ASP A 109 11.52 -0.25 -12.59
CA ASP A 109 11.46 -1.68 -12.97
C ASP A 109 10.31 -2.46 -12.30
N LEU A 110 9.20 -1.77 -11.97
CA LEU A 110 8.01 -2.41 -11.44
C LEU A 110 7.45 -3.42 -12.46
N ARG A 111 7.26 -4.65 -12.00
CA ARG A 111 6.51 -5.68 -12.71
C ARG A 111 5.28 -6.00 -11.90
N VAL A 112 4.13 -5.55 -12.39
CA VAL A 112 2.85 -5.75 -11.70
C VAL A 112 2.10 -6.88 -12.38
N GLU A 113 1.88 -7.95 -11.62
CA GLU A 113 1.16 -9.14 -12.05
C GLU A 113 0.02 -9.44 -11.08
N GLY A 114 -1.13 -9.81 -11.61
CA GLY A 114 -2.29 -10.18 -10.81
C GLY A 114 -2.88 -9.01 -9.99
N ARG A 115 -3.57 -9.36 -8.91
CA ARG A 115 -4.17 -8.38 -8.00
C ARG A 115 -3.08 -7.70 -7.17
N SER A 116 -3.00 -6.39 -7.29
CA SER A 116 -1.95 -5.61 -6.64
C SER A 116 -2.52 -4.35 -6.00
N ILE A 117 -2.08 -4.07 -4.80
CA ILE A 117 -2.43 -2.88 -4.01
C ILE A 117 -1.15 -2.18 -3.56
N ALA A 118 -1.21 -0.88 -3.31
CA ALA A 118 -0.09 -0.13 -2.77
C ALA A 118 -0.46 0.62 -1.50
N ILE A 119 0.50 0.69 -0.58
CA ILE A 119 0.47 1.62 0.55
C ILE A 119 1.66 2.57 0.45
N ILE A 120 1.44 3.83 0.80
CA ILE A 120 2.45 4.89 0.69
C ILE A 120 2.45 5.72 1.96
N THR A 121 3.64 6.02 2.48
CA THR A 121 3.87 7.07 3.48
C THR A 121 4.97 7.99 2.98
N VAL A 122 4.77 9.28 3.04
CA VAL A 122 5.77 10.28 2.63
C VAL A 122 5.35 11.65 3.14
N GLY A 123 6.32 12.52 3.32
CA GLY A 123 6.07 13.90 3.74
C GLY A 123 6.69 14.22 5.11
N GLY A 124 7.01 13.22 5.92
CA GLY A 124 7.75 13.40 7.17
C GLY A 124 9.12 14.03 6.92
N ASN A 125 9.92 13.43 6.06
CA ASN A 125 11.23 13.95 5.70
C ASN A 125 11.15 15.26 4.90
N ASP A 126 10.12 15.46 4.08
CA ASP A 126 9.89 16.73 3.40
C ASP A 126 9.63 17.86 4.41
N LEU A 127 8.84 17.60 5.46
CA LEU A 127 8.63 18.54 6.56
C LEU A 127 9.94 18.82 7.32
N LEU A 128 10.69 17.78 7.68
CA LEU A 128 11.92 17.92 8.46
C LEU A 128 13.01 18.70 7.70
N GLN A 129 13.07 18.61 6.39
CA GLN A 129 14.10 19.23 5.58
C GLN A 129 13.76 20.68 5.23
N ASP A 130 12.55 20.94 4.72
CA ASP A 130 12.24 22.26 4.15
C ASP A 130 10.80 22.74 4.38
N LEU A 131 9.82 21.82 4.54
CA LEU A 131 8.41 22.23 4.52
C LEU A 131 7.87 22.70 5.87
N VAL A 132 8.55 22.41 6.98
CA VAL A 132 8.04 22.74 8.32
C VAL A 132 7.88 24.24 8.51
N ASP A 133 8.77 25.05 7.93
CA ASP A 133 8.77 26.51 8.00
C ASP A 133 8.54 27.20 6.63
N ASP A 134 8.07 26.44 5.61
CA ASP A 134 7.77 26.97 4.27
C ASP A 134 6.66 28.04 4.31
N GLU A 135 7.00 29.26 3.93
CA GLU A 135 6.05 30.34 3.70
C GLU A 135 5.66 30.51 2.21
N GLY A 136 6.23 29.67 1.36
CA GLY A 136 6.09 29.74 -0.10
C GLY A 136 5.26 28.61 -0.70
N PRO A 137 5.62 28.19 -1.93
CA PRO A 137 4.89 27.19 -2.68
C PRO A 137 5.33 25.75 -2.41
N GLY A 138 6.21 25.48 -1.43
CA GLY A 138 6.83 24.17 -1.19
C GLY A 138 5.80 23.07 -1.02
N VAL A 139 4.77 23.29 -0.20
CA VAL A 139 3.68 22.30 -0.02
C VAL A 139 2.91 22.03 -1.31
N ALA A 140 2.71 23.03 -2.16
CA ALA A 140 2.06 22.82 -3.46
C ALA A 140 2.95 22.01 -4.41
N THR A 141 4.27 22.23 -4.37
CA THR A 141 5.26 21.45 -5.14
C THR A 141 5.26 19.99 -4.66
N PHE A 142 5.28 19.76 -3.35
CA PHE A 142 5.13 18.43 -2.75
C PHE A 142 3.86 17.73 -3.26
N ALA A 143 2.70 18.41 -3.20
CA ALA A 143 1.43 17.85 -3.64
C ALA A 143 1.45 17.46 -5.12
N GLN A 144 2.03 18.29 -6.00
CA GLN A 144 2.16 17.98 -7.43
C GLN A 144 3.05 16.77 -7.68
N ALA A 145 4.18 16.67 -6.97
CA ALA A 145 5.10 15.54 -7.09
C ALA A 145 4.43 14.24 -6.61
N LEU A 146 3.75 14.27 -5.47
CA LEU A 146 3.04 13.12 -4.93
C LEU A 146 1.91 12.67 -5.86
N ASP A 147 1.07 13.59 -6.35
CA ASP A 147 0.00 13.26 -7.29
C ASP A 147 0.54 12.63 -8.58
N SER A 148 1.60 13.22 -9.13
CA SER A 148 2.25 12.68 -10.32
C SER A 148 2.78 11.28 -10.12
N PHE A 149 3.40 11.01 -8.98
CA PHE A 149 3.87 9.68 -8.62
C PHE A 149 2.71 8.69 -8.49
N VAL A 150 1.73 8.99 -7.64
CA VAL A 150 0.59 8.08 -7.38
C VAL A 150 -0.18 7.79 -8.67
N ARG A 151 -0.37 8.80 -9.53
CA ARG A 151 -1.01 8.63 -10.82
C ARG A 151 -0.24 7.68 -11.75
N SER A 152 1.08 7.70 -11.70
CA SER A 152 1.94 6.86 -12.55
C SER A 152 1.96 5.39 -12.15
N LEU A 153 1.58 5.06 -10.92
CA LEU A 153 1.58 3.67 -10.45
C LEU A 153 0.53 2.84 -11.19
N PRO A 154 0.89 1.62 -11.64
CA PRO A 154 -0.02 0.75 -12.39
C PRO A 154 -1.01 -0.03 -11.52
N MET A 155 -0.80 -0.10 -10.19
CA MET A 155 -1.67 -0.84 -9.29
C MET A 155 -2.77 0.05 -8.68
N ARG A 156 -3.90 -0.56 -8.33
CA ARG A 156 -5.02 0.06 -7.61
C ARG A 156 -5.70 -0.97 -6.70
N PRO A 157 -6.24 -0.55 -5.54
CA PRO A 157 -6.19 0.80 -4.98
C PRO A 157 -4.80 1.18 -4.46
N VAL A 158 -4.59 2.50 -4.23
CA VAL A 158 -3.43 3.06 -3.54
C VAL A 158 -3.92 3.70 -2.24
N PHE A 159 -3.39 3.27 -1.11
CA PHE A 159 -3.71 3.82 0.21
C PHE A 159 -2.56 4.70 0.69
N LEU A 160 -2.85 5.94 1.06
CA LEU A 160 -1.85 6.89 1.55
C LEU A 160 -2.02 7.10 3.04
N GLY A 161 -0.98 6.83 3.82
CA GLY A 161 -0.88 7.28 5.21
C GLY A 161 -0.50 8.75 5.26
N ASN A 162 -1.20 9.54 6.07
CA ASN A 162 -0.77 10.90 6.37
C ASN A 162 0.36 10.90 7.41
N VAL A 163 1.02 12.04 7.58
CA VAL A 163 2.16 12.18 8.49
C VAL A 163 1.65 12.32 9.93
N TYR A 164 2.13 11.48 10.84
CA TYR A 164 1.84 11.56 12.27
C TYR A 164 2.60 12.72 12.94
N ASP A 165 2.22 13.05 14.18
CA ASP A 165 2.89 14.02 15.03
C ASP A 165 3.57 13.32 16.21
N PRO A 166 4.90 13.17 16.22
CA PRO A 166 5.61 12.49 17.30
C PRO A 166 5.63 13.28 18.62
N SER A 167 5.23 14.56 18.59
CA SER A 167 5.08 15.37 19.80
C SER A 167 3.75 15.20 20.52
N PHE A 168 2.83 14.40 19.97
CA PHE A 168 1.46 14.23 20.50
C PHE A 168 0.69 15.53 20.73
N GLY A 169 0.97 16.55 19.92
CA GLY A 169 0.37 17.86 20.06
C GLY A 169 1.05 18.78 21.10
N ASP A 170 2.12 18.33 21.73
CA ASP A 170 2.88 19.12 22.71
C ASP A 170 4.02 19.89 22.04
N ASP A 171 3.89 21.22 21.98
CA ASP A 171 4.89 22.11 21.38
C ASP A 171 6.01 22.50 22.36
N THR A 172 5.97 22.05 23.63
CA THR A 172 6.99 22.39 24.64
C THR A 172 8.34 21.77 24.33
N ASN A 173 8.36 20.62 23.63
CA ASN A 173 9.55 19.91 23.17
C ASN A 173 9.80 20.11 21.67
N ASN A 174 9.78 21.38 21.23
CA ASN A 174 10.03 21.73 19.83
C ASN A 174 11.48 21.42 19.43
N PHE A 175 11.75 20.17 19.05
CA PHE A 175 13.08 19.70 18.68
C PHE A 175 13.59 20.30 17.35
N LEU A 176 12.70 20.82 16.50
CA LEU A 176 13.07 21.46 15.24
C LEU A 176 13.49 22.93 15.41
N GLY A 177 13.15 23.58 16.54
CA GLY A 177 13.51 24.96 16.79
C GLY A 177 12.83 25.99 15.89
N VAL A 178 11.71 25.63 15.25
CA VAL A 178 10.92 26.48 14.35
C VAL A 178 9.68 27.04 15.05
N ASP A 179 9.02 28.06 14.47
CA ASP A 179 7.74 28.56 15.00
C ASP A 179 6.70 27.42 15.03
N PRO A 180 6.21 27.01 16.21
CA PRO A 180 5.26 25.91 16.32
C PRO A 180 3.95 26.16 15.55
N LYS A 181 3.50 27.40 15.45
CA LYS A 181 2.27 27.74 14.70
C LYS A 181 2.46 27.51 13.20
N LEU A 182 3.62 27.92 12.67
CA LEU A 182 3.95 27.71 11.27
C LEU A 182 4.16 26.23 10.99
N ALA A 183 4.90 25.52 11.84
CA ALA A 183 5.13 24.09 11.74
C ALA A 183 3.81 23.30 11.69
N ARG A 184 2.89 23.55 12.63
CA ARG A 184 1.57 22.90 12.66
C ARG A 184 0.71 23.25 11.46
N LYS A 185 0.75 24.51 11.01
CA LYS A 185 0.06 24.93 9.78
C LYS A 185 0.55 24.13 8.58
N ASN A 186 1.85 23.99 8.42
CA ASN A 186 2.45 23.31 7.29
C ASN A 186 2.27 21.79 7.38
N HIS A 187 2.39 21.18 8.55
CA HIS A 187 2.01 19.79 8.79
C HIS A 187 0.54 19.53 8.36
N GLY A 188 -0.38 20.42 8.78
CA GLY A 188 -1.78 20.33 8.36
C GLY A 188 -1.97 20.47 6.84
N ARG A 189 -1.22 21.37 6.16
CA ARG A 189 -1.27 21.54 4.71
C ARG A 189 -0.75 20.29 3.96
N VAL A 190 0.35 19.68 4.42
CA VAL A 190 0.88 18.44 3.86
C VAL A 190 -0.14 17.32 4.02
N ASN A 191 -0.71 17.14 5.21
CA ASN A 191 -1.72 16.10 5.45
C ASN A 191 -3.00 16.33 4.64
N ALA A 192 -3.44 17.57 4.45
CA ALA A 192 -4.56 17.91 3.59
C ALA A 192 -4.27 17.54 2.11
N ALA A 193 -3.07 17.82 1.62
CA ALA A 193 -2.66 17.44 0.27
C ALA A 193 -2.64 15.92 0.09
N ILE A 194 -2.12 15.18 1.06
CA ILE A 194 -2.15 13.70 1.05
C ILE A 194 -3.60 13.20 0.98
N ALA A 195 -4.49 13.76 1.80
CA ALA A 195 -5.90 13.38 1.83
C ALA A 195 -6.60 13.62 0.48
N GLU A 196 -6.41 14.79 -0.12
CA GLU A 196 -6.98 15.13 -1.44
C GLU A 196 -6.49 14.20 -2.55
N ILE A 197 -5.23 13.77 -2.50
CA ILE A 197 -4.68 12.83 -3.46
C ILE A 197 -5.24 11.43 -3.21
N ALA A 198 -5.27 11.00 -1.94
CA ALA A 198 -5.69 9.66 -1.57
C ALA A 198 -7.09 9.30 -2.07
N ILE A 199 -8.07 10.20 -1.94
CA ILE A 199 -9.47 9.96 -2.37
C ILE A 199 -9.61 9.74 -3.88
N ARG A 200 -8.63 10.18 -4.70
CA ARG A 200 -8.66 9.98 -6.15
C ARG A 200 -8.17 8.60 -6.59
N TYR A 201 -7.38 7.94 -5.77
CA TYR A 201 -6.70 6.70 -6.16
C TYR A 201 -6.99 5.52 -5.23
N GLY A 202 -7.62 5.77 -4.09
CA GLY A 202 -7.97 4.77 -3.09
C GLY A 202 -8.56 5.42 -1.84
N ALA A 203 -7.84 5.40 -0.72
CA ALA A 203 -8.27 6.06 0.51
C ALA A 203 -7.06 6.60 1.30
N MET A 204 -7.33 7.59 2.15
CA MET A 204 -6.39 8.03 3.17
C MET A 204 -6.48 7.10 4.39
N VAL A 205 -5.32 6.78 4.96
CA VAL A 205 -5.19 6.15 6.28
C VAL A 205 -4.70 7.23 7.25
N ASP A 206 -5.51 7.55 8.25
CA ASP A 206 -5.23 8.65 9.17
C ASP A 206 -4.27 8.21 10.29
N LEU A 207 -2.97 8.12 9.93
CA LEU A 207 -1.91 7.84 10.89
C LEU A 207 -1.80 8.95 11.93
N HIS A 208 -2.05 10.21 11.55
CA HIS A 208 -1.98 11.34 12.48
C HIS A 208 -2.95 11.14 13.65
N GLN A 209 -4.23 10.96 13.39
CA GLN A 209 -5.21 10.75 14.46
C GLN A 209 -5.02 9.41 15.18
N HIS A 210 -4.49 8.40 14.50
CA HIS A 210 -4.21 7.11 15.13
C HIS A 210 -3.09 7.25 16.16
N PHE A 211 -1.98 7.90 15.79
CA PHE A 211 -0.81 8.05 16.66
C PHE A 211 -1.02 9.04 17.80
N LEU A 212 -1.89 10.04 17.66
CA LEU A 212 -2.28 10.91 18.78
C LEU A 212 -2.94 10.18 19.95
N LYS A 213 -3.42 8.94 19.74
CA LYS A 213 -4.01 8.09 20.79
C LYS A 213 -2.98 7.18 21.46
N GLY A 214 -1.76 7.16 20.94
CA GLY A 214 -0.67 6.34 21.40
C GLY A 214 0.11 6.97 22.55
N ASP A 215 1.29 6.45 22.75
CA ASP A 215 2.24 6.92 23.74
C ASP A 215 3.67 6.91 23.19
N PRO A 216 4.64 7.51 23.91
CA PRO A 216 6.03 7.60 23.44
C PRO A 216 6.70 6.27 23.12
N SER A 217 6.21 5.14 23.66
CA SER A 217 6.77 3.81 23.34
C SER A 217 6.56 3.37 21.89
N TRP A 218 5.64 4.04 21.15
CA TRP A 218 5.43 3.81 19.74
C TRP A 218 6.59 4.35 18.88
N PHE A 219 7.45 5.17 19.47
CA PHE A 219 8.58 5.79 18.79
C PHE A 219 9.92 5.34 19.37
N THR A 220 10.92 5.36 18.51
CA THR A 220 12.34 5.32 18.82
C THR A 220 13.05 6.46 18.09
N TYR A 221 14.24 6.87 18.53
CA TYR A 221 14.97 8.00 17.92
C TYR A 221 14.08 9.24 17.68
N THR A 222 13.15 9.50 18.59
CA THR A 222 12.20 10.63 18.60
C THR A 222 11.04 10.50 17.60
N ILE A 223 11.28 10.04 16.38
CA ILE A 223 10.30 10.11 15.27
C ILE A 223 10.06 8.77 14.57
N GLU A 224 10.95 7.81 14.74
CA GLU A 224 10.90 6.55 14.00
C GLU A 224 9.96 5.55 14.69
N PRO A 225 9.19 4.76 13.93
CA PRO A 225 8.37 3.71 14.54
C PRO A 225 9.21 2.67 15.27
N SER A 226 8.96 2.46 16.55
CA SER A 226 9.47 1.31 17.30
C SER A 226 8.83 0.02 16.81
N LEU A 227 9.14 -1.13 17.43
CA LEU A 227 8.43 -2.39 17.16
C LEU A 227 6.92 -2.26 17.38
N ILE A 228 6.52 -1.56 18.46
CA ILE A 228 5.10 -1.27 18.73
C ILE A 228 4.56 -0.32 17.66
N GLY A 229 5.29 0.75 17.35
CA GLY A 229 4.93 1.71 16.32
C GLY A 229 4.73 1.07 14.95
N ALA A 230 5.62 0.17 14.54
CA ALA A 230 5.46 -0.60 13.30
C ALA A 230 4.14 -1.41 13.28
N SER A 231 3.80 -2.02 14.43
CA SER A 231 2.52 -2.71 14.59
C SER A 231 1.33 -1.76 14.55
N GLU A 232 1.46 -0.55 15.07
CA GLU A 232 0.38 0.45 15.07
C GLU A 232 0.20 1.10 13.69
N VAL A 233 1.27 1.32 12.91
CA VAL A 233 1.16 1.66 11.48
C VAL A 233 0.40 0.55 10.74
N ARG A 234 0.78 -0.74 10.95
CA ARG A 234 0.04 -1.87 10.39
C ARG A 234 -1.42 -1.84 10.81
N ARG A 235 -1.74 -1.61 12.11
CA ARG A 235 -3.12 -1.54 12.63
C ARG A 235 -3.95 -0.50 11.89
N ALA A 236 -3.37 0.66 11.62
CA ALA A 236 -4.06 1.74 10.91
C ALA A 236 -4.37 1.38 9.44
N PHE A 237 -3.44 0.72 8.74
CA PHE A 237 -3.63 0.31 7.35
C PHE A 237 -4.55 -0.92 7.18
N LEU A 238 -4.64 -1.76 8.20
CA LEU A 238 -5.31 -3.07 8.13
C LEU A 238 -6.75 -3.02 7.58
N PRO A 239 -7.63 -2.09 8.02
CA PRO A 239 -9.01 -2.01 7.52
C PRO A 239 -9.11 -1.65 6.02
N SER A 240 -8.07 -1.01 5.47
CA SER A 240 -8.02 -0.63 4.06
C SER A 240 -7.46 -1.75 3.18
N VAL A 241 -6.58 -2.58 3.74
CA VAL A 241 -5.85 -3.62 3.02
C VAL A 241 -6.63 -4.94 3.00
N LEU A 242 -7.39 -5.25 4.04
CA LEU A 242 -8.21 -6.48 4.19
C LEU A 242 -9.66 -6.28 3.78
#